data_c2daa1f7307a2c18edb97c5a884598fb
#
_entry.id   c2daa1f7307a2c18edb97c5a884598fb
#
_cell.length_a   1.000
_cell.length_b   1.000
_cell.length_c   1.000
_cell.angle_alpha   90.00
_cell.angle_beta   90.00
_cell.angle_gamma   90.00
#
_symmetry.space_group_name_H-M   'P 1'
#
loop_
_entity.id
_entity.type
_entity.pdbx_description
1 polymer ?
#
loop_
_entity_poly.entity_id
_entity_poly.type
_entity_poly.pdbx_seq_one_letter_code
_entity_poly.pdbx_strand_id
1 'polypeptide(L)' 'PIALDRAGLTTNDVSLFEINEAFSAVAIVNQRLLRIPMEKLNTRGGAVSLGHPIGSSGCRLLVTLCHAL' A
#
# COMPACT_ATOMS: atom_id res chain seq x y z
N PRO A 1 0.75 -3.44 -11.25
CA PRO A 1 0.21 -3.39 -12.61
C PRO A 1 -0.52 -4.66 -13.04
N ILE A 2 0.05 -5.84 -12.76
CA ILE A 2 -0.59 -7.11 -13.20
C ILE A 2 -2.00 -7.26 -12.63
N ALA A 3 -2.17 -7.03 -11.32
CA ALA A 3 -3.48 -7.14 -10.67
C ALA A 3 -4.45 -6.10 -11.19
N LEU A 4 -4.00 -4.87 -11.37
CA LEU A 4 -4.82 -3.79 -11.91
C LEU A 4 -5.22 -4.06 -13.37
N ASP A 5 -4.29 -4.55 -14.19
CA ASP A 5 -4.57 -4.92 -15.57
C ASP A 5 -5.65 -6.00 -15.64
N ARG A 6 -5.57 -7.01 -14.78
CA ARG A 6 -6.58 -8.09 -14.71
C ARG A 6 -7.95 -7.59 -14.27
N ALA A 7 -8.00 -6.56 -13.44
CA ALA A 7 -9.25 -5.94 -13.01
C ALA A 7 -9.78 -4.90 -14.01
N GLY A 8 -9.01 -4.57 -15.04
CA GLY A 8 -9.38 -3.53 -16.02
C GLY A 8 -9.26 -2.12 -15.44
N LEU A 9 -8.38 -1.92 -14.45
CA LEU A 9 -8.21 -0.64 -13.77
C LEU A 9 -6.82 -0.05 -14.00
N THR A 10 -6.72 1.25 -13.76
CA THR A 10 -5.44 1.97 -13.71
C THR A 10 -5.18 2.44 -12.28
N THR A 11 -3.95 2.92 -12.00
CA THR A 11 -3.63 3.47 -10.67
C THR A 11 -4.51 4.66 -10.30
N ASN A 12 -5.00 5.41 -11.27
CA ASN A 12 -5.89 6.56 -11.03
C ASN A 12 -7.28 6.14 -10.53
N ASP A 13 -7.71 4.92 -10.84
CA ASP A 13 -9.02 4.39 -10.42
C ASP A 13 -9.03 3.92 -8.97
N VAL A 14 -7.86 3.78 -8.34
CA VAL A 14 -7.73 3.29 -6.98
C VAL A 14 -7.79 4.45 -5.99
N SER A 15 -8.62 4.32 -4.95
CA SER A 15 -8.79 5.35 -3.93
C SER A 15 -7.63 5.40 -2.95
N LEU A 16 -7.20 4.25 -2.44
CA LEU A 16 -6.13 4.14 -1.45
C LEU A 16 -5.24 2.95 -1.76
N PHE A 17 -3.97 3.06 -1.37
CA PHE A 17 -2.98 1.97 -1.49
C PHE A 17 -2.41 1.64 -0.13
N GLU A 18 -2.21 0.35 0.13
CA GLU A 18 -1.42 -0.15 1.26
C GLU A 18 -0.28 -0.98 0.71
N ILE A 19 0.95 -0.55 0.96
CA ILE A 19 2.16 -1.27 0.55
C ILE A 19 2.93 -1.65 1.82
N ASN A 20 3.28 -2.93 1.94
CA ASN A 20 4.03 -3.40 3.08
C ASN A 20 5.43 -2.78 3.10
N GLU A 21 5.74 -2.08 4.19
CA GLU A 21 7.03 -1.42 4.37
C GLU A 21 7.98 -2.35 5.11
N ALA A 22 8.39 -3.46 4.50
CA ALA A 22 9.44 -4.32 5.06
C ALA A 22 10.72 -3.50 5.30
N PHE A 23 11.00 -2.55 4.40
CA PHE A 23 11.97 -1.48 4.56
C PHE A 23 11.33 -0.19 4.07
N SER A 24 11.76 0.96 4.59
CA SER A 24 11.19 2.26 4.20
C SER A 24 11.30 2.53 2.70
N ALA A 25 12.38 2.08 2.07
CA ALA A 25 12.60 2.27 0.64
C ALA A 25 11.57 1.55 -0.24
N VAL A 26 10.95 0.48 0.25
CA VAL A 26 9.96 -0.30 -0.52
C VAL A 26 8.78 0.58 -0.92
N ALA A 27 8.19 1.30 0.02
CA ALA A 27 7.05 2.18 -0.26
C ALA A 27 7.45 3.33 -1.19
N ILE A 28 8.62 3.94 -0.97
CA ILE A 28 9.11 5.05 -1.79
C ILE A 28 9.34 4.61 -3.23
N VAL A 29 10.02 3.49 -3.44
CA VAL A 29 10.32 2.98 -4.79
C VAL A 29 9.03 2.62 -5.53
N ASN A 30 8.13 1.90 -4.87
CA ASN A 30 6.86 1.52 -5.48
C ASN A 30 5.98 2.73 -5.79
N GLN A 31 5.96 3.72 -4.90
CA GLN A 31 5.23 4.97 -5.11
C GLN A 31 5.70 5.67 -6.39
N ARG A 32 7.01 5.74 -6.61
CA ARG A 32 7.58 6.38 -7.79
C ARG A 32 7.34 5.57 -9.06
N LEU A 33 7.55 4.26 -9.01
CA LEU A 33 7.37 3.38 -10.18
C LEU A 33 5.92 3.32 -10.64
N LEU A 34 4.97 3.30 -9.71
CA LEU A 34 3.55 3.20 -10.00
C LEU A 34 2.87 4.57 -10.10
N ARG A 35 3.61 5.65 -9.84
CA ARG A 35 3.10 7.03 -9.86
C ARG A 35 1.88 7.21 -8.94
N ILE A 36 1.98 6.66 -7.72
CA ILE A 36 0.92 6.77 -6.71
C ILE A 36 1.05 8.12 -5.99
N PRO A 37 -0.02 8.93 -5.89
CA PRO A 37 0.00 10.13 -5.06
C PRO A 37 0.27 9.80 -3.60
N MET A 38 1.13 10.58 -2.93
CA MET A 38 1.50 10.32 -1.54
C MET A 38 0.30 10.31 -0.58
N GLU A 39 -0.71 11.15 -0.85
CA GLU A 39 -1.92 11.20 -0.04
C GLU A 39 -2.79 9.96 -0.13
N LYS A 40 -2.51 9.06 -1.07
CA LYS A 40 -3.23 7.79 -1.24
C LYS A 40 -2.47 6.59 -0.70
N LEU A 41 -1.22 6.76 -0.27
CA LEU A 41 -0.34 5.67 0.11
C LEU A 41 -0.20 5.57 1.63
N ASN A 42 -0.52 4.40 2.19
CA ASN A 42 -0.35 4.10 3.62
C ASN A 42 -0.87 5.23 4.53
N THR A 43 -2.11 5.66 4.30
CA THR A 43 -2.67 6.86 4.94
C THR A 43 -2.76 6.77 6.46
N ARG A 44 -2.74 5.56 7.03
CA ARG A 44 -2.78 5.31 8.48
C ARG A 44 -1.41 4.91 9.03
N GLY A 45 -0.34 5.15 8.27
CA GLY A 45 1.00 4.69 8.58
C GLY A 45 1.27 3.29 8.06
N GLY A 46 2.50 2.86 8.07
CA GLY A 46 2.94 1.57 7.58
C GLY A 46 3.81 0.83 8.59
N ALA A 47 4.51 -0.22 8.15
CA ALA A 47 5.31 -1.07 9.03
C ALA A 47 6.44 -0.31 9.72
N VAL A 48 6.99 0.75 9.12
CA VAL A 48 8.03 1.56 9.73
C VAL A 48 7.53 2.23 11.00
N SER A 49 6.28 2.71 11.03
CA SER A 49 5.69 3.35 12.20
C SER A 49 4.93 2.38 13.11
N LEU A 50 4.31 1.34 12.55
CA LEU A 50 3.42 0.42 13.28
C LEU A 50 4.10 -0.87 13.71
N GLY A 51 5.26 -1.21 13.13
CA GLY A 51 5.93 -2.48 13.35
C GLY A 51 5.65 -3.49 12.23
N HIS A 52 6.53 -4.49 12.12
CA HIS A 52 6.44 -5.50 11.06
C HIS A 52 6.59 -6.92 11.63
N PRO A 53 5.54 -7.47 12.26
CA PRO A 53 5.52 -8.89 12.59
C PRO A 53 5.28 -9.68 11.30
N ILE A 54 6.32 -10.35 10.79
CA ILE A 54 6.31 -10.98 9.47
C ILE A 54 5.08 -11.85 9.23
N GLY A 55 4.67 -12.62 10.24
CA GLY A 55 3.54 -13.54 10.09
C GLY A 55 2.15 -12.88 10.03
N SER A 56 2.04 -11.58 10.34
CA SER A 56 0.74 -10.89 10.40
C SER A 56 0.67 -9.61 9.60
N SER A 57 1.77 -9.12 9.01
CA SER A 57 1.75 -7.86 8.26
C SER A 57 0.77 -7.86 7.09
N GLY A 58 0.63 -8.95 6.36
CA GLY A 58 -0.34 -9.05 5.27
C GLY A 58 -1.77 -8.87 5.74
N CYS A 59 -2.13 -9.48 6.86
CA CYS A 59 -3.45 -9.31 7.48
C CYS A 59 -3.65 -7.87 7.95
N ARG A 60 -2.63 -7.27 8.58
CA ARG A 60 -2.66 -5.87 9.03
C ARG A 60 -2.93 -4.92 7.88
N LEU A 61 -2.32 -5.14 6.71
CA LEU A 61 -2.56 -4.32 5.53
C LEU A 61 -4.04 -4.30 5.15
N LEU A 62 -4.67 -5.46 5.09
CA LEU A 62 -6.09 -5.57 4.75
C LEU A 62 -6.98 -4.92 5.79
N VAL A 63 -6.70 -5.13 7.08
CA VAL A 63 -7.46 -4.52 8.17
C VAL A 63 -7.36 -3.00 8.10
N THR A 64 -6.16 -2.47 7.98
CA THR A 64 -5.92 -1.03 7.89
C THR A 64 -6.65 -0.43 6.69
N LEU A 65 -6.55 -1.06 5.53
CA LEU A 65 -7.19 -0.57 4.30
C LEU A 65 -8.70 -0.53 4.44
N CYS A 66 -9.33 -1.59 4.97
CA CYS A 66 -10.77 -1.63 5.18
C CYS A 66 -11.25 -0.51 6.10
N HIS A 67 -10.51 -0.22 7.18
CA HIS A 67 -10.88 0.84 8.12
C HIS A 67 -10.61 2.25 7.57
N ALA A 68 -9.64 2.40 6.65
CA ALA A 68 -9.33 3.69 6.02
C ALA A 68 -10.34 4.06 4.92
N LEU A 69 -10.93 3.07 4.28
CA LEU A 69 -11.96 3.30 3.28
C LEU A 69 -13.29 3.63 3.94
#